data_44ca142758cf813aaa5a92e8f6224e28
#
_entry.id   44ca142758cf813aaa5a92e8f6224e28
#
_cell.length_a   1.000
_cell.length_b   1.000
_cell.length_c   1.000
_cell.angle_alpha   90.00
_cell.angle_beta   90.00
_cell.angle_gamma   90.00
#
_symmetry.space_group_name_H-M   'P 1'
#
loop_
_entity.id
_entity.type
_entity.pdbx_description
1 polymer ?
#
loop_
_entity_poly.entity_id
_entity_poly.type
_entity_poly.pdbx_seq_one_letter_code
_entity_poly.pdbx_strand_id
1 'polypeptide(L)'
;MTSARLSIIPEFLEKISLLGYDNIFSVNKSEVVNLKNKSDILFRGIKTSAGNQTASLKSLTGVSNWVLDEAEELIDENIFDTIDLSIREKNIQNRIILVLNPVTKDNWIYERFFEGKGIEAGFNGVKDNVCYIHSTYLDNKENLSESFLERVEAIKHNNYKKYAQKLLGQWLDRAEGVVFESWSIGEFNPDDLQTSCGMDFGF
;
A
#
# COMPACT_ATOMS: atom_id res chain seq x y z
N MET A 1 -12.77 -10.43 -1.38
CA MET A 1 -13.06 -11.28 -0.19
C MET A 1 -12.27 -12.59 -0.19
N THR A 2 -11.81 -13.09 -1.33
CA THR A 2 -11.10 -14.38 -1.40
C THR A 2 -9.68 -14.28 -0.83
N SER A 3 -8.94 -13.20 -1.09
CA SER A 3 -7.56 -13.02 -0.63
C SER A 3 -7.45 -12.92 0.89
N ALA A 4 -8.27 -12.09 1.55
CA ALA A 4 -8.23 -11.96 3.01
C ALA A 4 -8.46 -13.29 3.75
N ARG A 5 -9.26 -14.20 3.17
CA ARG A 5 -9.48 -15.54 3.75
C ARG A 5 -8.30 -16.48 3.58
N LEU A 6 -7.52 -16.29 2.54
CA LEU A 6 -6.40 -17.17 2.20
C LEU A 6 -5.08 -16.71 2.83
N SER A 7 -4.97 -15.42 3.18
CA SER A 7 -3.74 -14.83 3.73
C SER A 7 -3.95 -14.21 5.12
N ILE A 8 -4.66 -13.09 5.21
CA ILE A 8 -4.70 -12.26 6.42
C ILE A 8 -5.38 -12.97 7.60
N ILE A 9 -6.53 -13.62 7.39
CA ILE A 9 -7.27 -14.27 8.48
C ILE A 9 -6.49 -15.45 9.08
N PRO A 10 -5.90 -16.37 8.31
CA PRO A 10 -5.07 -17.43 8.85
C PRO A 10 -3.87 -16.92 9.66
N GLU A 11 -3.16 -15.92 9.17
CA GLU A 11 -2.06 -15.30 9.91
C GLU A 11 -2.53 -14.68 11.22
N PHE A 12 -3.66 -13.97 11.19
CA PHE A 12 -4.22 -13.36 12.40
C PHE A 12 -4.58 -14.43 13.45
N LEU A 13 -5.17 -15.54 13.03
CA LEU A 13 -5.48 -16.69 13.89
C LEU A 13 -4.21 -17.30 14.49
N GLU A 14 -3.18 -17.49 13.69
CA GLU A 14 -1.88 -18.00 14.17
C GLU A 14 -1.31 -17.11 15.27
N LYS A 15 -1.35 -15.78 15.09
CA LYS A 15 -0.87 -14.82 16.09
C LYS A 15 -1.73 -14.80 17.35
N ILE A 16 -3.05 -14.93 17.23
CA ILE A 16 -3.95 -15.09 18.39
C ILE A 16 -3.54 -16.33 19.20
N SER A 17 -3.34 -17.45 18.53
CA SER A 17 -2.96 -18.72 19.18
C SER A 17 -1.57 -18.65 19.81
N LEU A 18 -0.60 -18.09 19.09
CA LEU A 18 0.76 -17.88 19.61
C LEU A 18 0.78 -17.05 20.89
N LEU A 19 -0.13 -16.08 21.00
CA LEU A 19 -0.27 -15.21 22.18
C LEU A 19 -1.16 -15.83 23.28
N GLY A 20 -1.73 -17.00 23.07
CA GLY A 20 -2.60 -17.68 24.04
C GLY A 20 -3.98 -16.99 24.21
N TYR A 21 -4.47 -16.32 23.18
CA TYR A 21 -5.72 -15.56 23.22
C TYR A 21 -6.89 -16.24 22.52
N ASP A 22 -6.81 -17.53 22.22
CA ASP A 22 -7.84 -18.27 21.50
C ASP A 22 -9.24 -18.16 22.14
N ASN A 23 -9.30 -18.11 23.48
CA ASN A 23 -10.55 -17.98 24.23
C ASN A 23 -11.13 -16.54 24.27
N ILE A 24 -10.39 -15.57 23.73
CA ILE A 24 -10.76 -14.15 23.78
C ILE A 24 -11.40 -13.71 22.48
N PHE A 25 -11.07 -14.38 21.37
CA PHE A 25 -11.54 -13.98 20.06
C PHE A 25 -12.46 -15.04 19.43
N SER A 26 -13.54 -14.56 18.83
CA SER A 26 -14.40 -15.34 17.93
C SER A 26 -14.12 -14.93 16.50
N VAL A 27 -13.89 -15.89 15.63
CA VAL A 27 -13.52 -15.63 14.22
C VAL A 27 -14.58 -16.20 13.29
N ASN A 28 -15.14 -15.32 12.46
CA ASN A 28 -16.07 -15.65 11.39
C ASN A 28 -15.39 -15.51 10.02
N LYS A 29 -16.14 -15.77 8.95
CA LYS A 29 -15.64 -15.69 7.56
C LYS A 29 -15.19 -14.30 7.12
N SER A 30 -15.58 -13.23 7.81
CA SER A 30 -15.34 -11.85 7.40
C SER A 30 -15.07 -10.89 8.57
N GLU A 31 -15.00 -11.42 9.80
CA GLU A 31 -14.77 -10.61 10.99
C GLU A 31 -14.11 -11.40 12.10
N VAL A 32 -13.43 -10.69 12.98
CA VAL A 32 -12.87 -11.18 14.24
C VAL A 32 -13.43 -10.32 15.37
N VAL A 33 -14.06 -10.93 16.35
CA VAL A 33 -14.69 -10.24 17.47
C VAL A 33 -13.98 -10.56 18.77
N ASN A 34 -13.60 -9.54 19.52
CA ASN A 34 -13.11 -9.70 20.88
C ASN A 34 -14.28 -9.91 21.84
N LEU A 35 -14.33 -11.08 22.47
CA LEU A 35 -15.44 -11.48 23.33
C LEU A 35 -15.50 -10.69 24.65
N LYS A 36 -14.38 -10.09 25.09
CA LYS A 36 -14.29 -9.32 26.33
C LYS A 36 -14.84 -7.92 26.18
N ASN A 37 -14.35 -7.16 25.19
CA ASN A 37 -14.67 -5.76 25.03
C ASN A 37 -15.60 -5.46 23.84
N LYS A 38 -15.96 -6.50 23.08
CA LYS A 38 -16.83 -6.42 21.90
C LYS A 38 -16.28 -5.61 20.73
N SER A 39 -14.98 -5.27 20.75
CA SER A 39 -14.36 -4.70 19.56
C SER A 39 -14.28 -5.75 18.46
N ASP A 40 -14.37 -5.30 17.23
CA ASP A 40 -14.35 -6.16 16.05
C ASP A 40 -13.40 -5.66 14.97
N ILE A 41 -12.93 -6.58 14.15
CA ILE A 41 -12.15 -6.33 12.95
C ILE A 41 -12.94 -6.85 11.77
N LEU A 42 -13.27 -5.96 10.86
CA LEU A 42 -14.01 -6.27 9.64
C LEU A 42 -13.07 -6.37 8.44
N PHE A 43 -13.09 -7.47 7.73
CA PHE A 43 -12.31 -7.62 6.49
C PHE A 43 -13.17 -7.28 5.29
N ARG A 44 -12.72 -6.29 4.50
CA ARG A 44 -13.40 -5.82 3.30
C ARG A 44 -12.40 -5.64 2.16
N GLY A 45 -12.78 -6.06 0.96
CA GLY A 45 -12.02 -5.75 -0.25
C GLY A 45 -12.41 -4.40 -0.80
N ILE A 46 -11.43 -3.64 -1.26
CA ILE A 46 -11.63 -2.43 -2.05
C ILE A 46 -11.48 -2.83 -3.51
N LYS A 47 -12.51 -2.55 -4.36
CA LYS A 47 -12.34 -2.69 -5.80
C LYS A 47 -11.71 -1.42 -6.36
N THR A 48 -10.65 -1.59 -7.10
CA THR A 48 -9.91 -0.54 -7.78
C THR A 48 -10.60 -0.03 -9.06
N SER A 49 -11.66 -0.73 -9.53
CA SER A 49 -12.45 -0.33 -10.70
C SER A 49 -13.86 0.10 -10.32
N ALA A 50 -14.39 1.08 -11.04
CA ALA A 50 -15.69 1.70 -10.84
C ALA A 50 -16.82 0.69 -10.58
N GLY A 51 -17.31 0.64 -9.34
CA GLY A 51 -18.42 -0.22 -8.96
C GLY A 51 -18.79 -0.06 -7.48
N ASN A 52 -20.03 -0.34 -7.14
CA ASN A 52 -20.77 -0.08 -5.90
C ASN A 52 -20.13 -0.53 -4.55
N GLN A 53 -18.90 -1.02 -4.50
CA GLN A 53 -18.28 -1.45 -3.22
C GLN A 53 -17.78 -0.31 -2.34
N THR A 54 -17.39 0.82 -2.92
CA THR A 54 -17.02 2.01 -2.16
C THR A 54 -18.22 2.55 -1.36
N ALA A 55 -19.43 2.39 -1.87
CA ALA A 55 -20.66 2.77 -1.17
C ALA A 55 -20.87 1.98 0.14
N SER A 56 -20.49 0.71 0.19
CA SER A 56 -20.62 -0.12 1.40
C SER A 56 -19.61 0.27 2.49
N LEU A 57 -18.46 0.82 2.13
CA LEU A 57 -17.47 1.31 3.09
C LEU A 57 -17.88 2.64 3.71
N LYS A 58 -18.60 3.50 2.97
CA LYS A 58 -19.15 4.77 3.47
C LYS A 58 -20.22 4.59 4.53
N SER A 59 -20.88 3.44 4.58
CA SER A 59 -21.96 3.14 5.52
C SER A 59 -21.49 2.49 6.82
N LEU A 60 -20.19 2.24 7.00
CA LEU A 60 -19.65 1.72 8.24
C LEU A 60 -19.74 2.79 9.33
N THR A 61 -20.38 2.44 10.44
CA THR A 61 -20.46 3.27 11.65
C THR A 61 -19.64 2.63 12.77
N GLY A 62 -19.07 3.44 13.66
CA GLY A 62 -18.29 2.94 14.79
C GLY A 62 -16.87 2.50 14.41
N VAL A 63 -16.40 2.79 13.19
CA VAL A 63 -15.05 2.47 12.76
C VAL A 63 -14.09 3.57 13.15
N SER A 64 -13.11 3.23 13.97
CA SER A 64 -12.06 4.14 14.44
C SER A 64 -10.70 3.90 13.78
N ASN A 65 -10.47 2.72 13.26
CA ASN A 65 -9.19 2.38 12.63
C ASN A 65 -9.45 1.76 11.26
N TRP A 66 -8.67 2.20 10.27
CA TRP A 66 -8.66 1.60 8.95
C TRP A 66 -7.24 1.17 8.61
N VAL A 67 -7.07 -0.10 8.30
CA VAL A 67 -5.80 -0.66 7.81
C VAL A 67 -5.99 -1.00 6.34
N LEU A 68 -5.19 -0.41 5.48
CA LEU A 68 -5.11 -0.71 4.06
C LEU A 68 -3.80 -1.43 3.79
N ASP A 69 -3.91 -2.72 3.52
CA ASP A 69 -2.81 -3.56 3.09
C ASP A 69 -2.66 -3.47 1.56
N GLU A 70 -1.44 -3.57 1.05
CA GLU A 70 -1.11 -3.34 -0.37
C GLU A 70 -1.65 -1.98 -0.86
N ALA A 71 -1.40 -0.92 -0.07
CA ALA A 71 -1.98 0.40 -0.31
C ALA A 71 -1.55 1.00 -1.66
N GLU A 72 -0.42 0.58 -2.22
CA GLU A 72 0.05 0.95 -3.56
C GLU A 72 -0.91 0.53 -4.69
N GLU A 73 -1.74 -0.48 -4.45
CA GLU A 73 -2.75 -0.95 -5.41
C GLU A 73 -3.97 -0.01 -5.50
N LEU A 74 -4.14 0.88 -4.52
CA LEU A 74 -5.19 1.89 -4.55
C LEU A 74 -4.75 3.08 -5.41
N ILE A 75 -5.07 3.05 -6.69
CA ILE A 75 -4.64 4.06 -7.66
C ILE A 75 -5.40 5.39 -7.49
N ASP A 76 -6.67 5.34 -7.12
CA ASP A 76 -7.54 6.53 -7.03
C ASP A 76 -7.53 7.12 -5.63
N GLU A 77 -6.86 8.27 -5.47
CA GLU A 77 -6.80 9.03 -4.21
C GLU A 77 -8.19 9.45 -3.71
N ASN A 78 -9.15 9.71 -4.60
CA ASN A 78 -10.50 10.09 -4.18
C ASN A 78 -11.23 8.96 -3.42
N ILE A 79 -10.87 7.71 -3.70
CA ILE A 79 -11.39 6.56 -2.94
C ILE A 79 -10.80 6.60 -1.53
N PHE A 80 -9.50 6.88 -1.40
CA PHE A 80 -8.86 7.06 -0.10
C PHE A 80 -9.53 8.18 0.71
N ASP A 81 -9.68 9.36 0.14
CA ASP A 81 -10.30 10.52 0.80
C ASP A 81 -11.74 10.21 1.25
N THR A 82 -12.48 9.48 0.42
CA THR A 82 -13.84 9.07 0.74
C THR A 82 -13.91 8.16 1.98
N ILE A 83 -12.95 7.25 2.13
CA ILE A 83 -12.89 6.33 3.27
C ILE A 83 -12.33 7.07 4.49
N ASP A 84 -11.28 7.87 4.33
CA ASP A 84 -10.68 8.70 5.37
C ASP A 84 -11.74 9.56 6.08
N LEU A 85 -12.56 10.28 5.32
CA LEU A 85 -13.66 11.07 5.84
C LEU A 85 -14.76 10.24 6.56
N SER A 86 -14.76 8.93 6.37
CA SER A 86 -15.69 8.02 7.04
C SER A 86 -15.15 7.50 8.38
N ILE A 87 -13.84 7.60 8.63
CA ILE A 87 -13.19 7.21 9.89
C ILE A 87 -13.28 8.39 10.86
N ARG A 88 -14.37 8.46 11.61
CA ARG A 88 -14.72 9.64 12.43
C ARG A 88 -15.43 9.30 13.74
N GLU A 89 -15.03 8.21 14.38
CA GLU A 89 -15.63 7.82 15.66
C GLU A 89 -15.31 8.85 16.76
N LYS A 90 -16.29 9.15 17.63
CA LYS A 90 -16.16 10.16 18.68
C LYS A 90 -15.48 9.58 19.93
N ASN A 91 -14.75 10.44 20.63
CA ASN A 91 -14.08 10.11 21.91
C ASN A 91 -13.02 9.01 21.83
N ILE A 92 -12.53 8.73 20.65
CA ILE A 92 -11.44 7.78 20.41
C ILE A 92 -10.48 8.38 19.38
N GLN A 93 -9.22 7.99 19.44
CA GLN A 93 -8.24 8.37 18.41
C GLN A 93 -8.50 7.56 17.14
N ASN A 94 -8.94 8.25 16.09
CA ASN A 94 -9.05 7.65 14.78
C ASN A 94 -7.67 7.49 14.12
N ARG A 95 -7.45 6.37 13.43
CA ARG A 95 -6.18 6.08 12.76
C ARG A 95 -6.40 5.46 11.39
N ILE A 96 -5.53 5.84 10.45
CA ILE A 96 -5.39 5.18 9.17
C ILE A 96 -3.97 4.63 9.08
N ILE A 97 -3.85 3.38 8.71
CA ILE A 97 -2.58 2.67 8.58
C ILE A 97 -2.48 2.18 7.14
N LEU A 98 -1.48 2.67 6.43
CA LEU A 98 -1.15 2.22 5.08
C LEU A 98 0.06 1.29 5.15
N VAL A 99 -0.10 0.07 4.67
CA VAL A 99 0.99 -0.90 4.50
C VAL A 99 1.22 -1.05 3.01
N LEU A 100 2.42 -0.78 2.55
CA LEU A 100 2.73 -0.75 1.12
C LEU A 100 4.16 -1.15 0.80
N ASN A 101 4.35 -1.64 -0.41
CA ASN A 101 5.66 -1.73 -1.04
C ASN A 101 5.82 -0.55 -2.00
N PRO A 102 6.85 0.30 -1.84
CA PRO A 102 7.04 1.44 -2.71
C PRO A 102 7.08 1.08 -4.19
N VAL A 103 6.37 1.86 -4.99
CA VAL A 103 6.32 1.74 -6.45
C VAL A 103 7.04 2.92 -7.10
N THR A 104 6.42 3.61 -8.02
CA THR A 104 6.95 4.81 -8.65
C THR A 104 6.49 6.08 -7.93
N LYS A 105 7.27 7.15 -8.03
CA LYS A 105 7.02 8.43 -7.36
C LYS A 105 5.79 9.19 -7.90
N ASP A 106 5.25 8.77 -9.03
CA ASP A 106 3.97 9.27 -9.57
C ASP A 106 2.75 8.70 -8.85
N ASN A 107 2.93 7.76 -7.90
CA ASN A 107 1.85 7.29 -7.04
C ASN A 107 1.45 8.39 -6.05
N TRP A 108 0.14 8.65 -5.91
CA TRP A 108 -0.42 9.68 -5.02
C TRP A 108 0.03 9.57 -3.56
N ILE A 109 0.34 8.34 -3.07
CA ILE A 109 0.85 8.12 -1.70
C ILE A 109 2.22 8.80 -1.55
N TYR A 110 3.10 8.69 -2.57
CA TYR A 110 4.40 9.34 -2.54
C TYR A 110 4.25 10.86 -2.51
N GLU A 111 3.47 11.42 -3.41
CA GLU A 111 3.24 12.86 -3.48
C GLU A 111 2.68 13.41 -2.16
N ARG A 112 1.62 12.78 -1.63
CA ARG A 112 0.91 13.25 -0.44
C ARG A 112 1.70 13.09 0.85
N PHE A 113 2.34 11.94 1.04
CA PHE A 113 2.93 11.58 2.34
C PHE A 113 4.46 11.67 2.38
N PHE A 114 5.12 11.68 1.25
CA PHE A 114 6.59 11.77 1.20
C PHE A 114 7.04 13.10 0.61
N GLU A 115 6.82 13.38 -0.66
CA GLU A 115 7.28 14.59 -1.33
C GLU A 115 6.66 15.84 -0.70
N GLY A 116 5.34 15.91 -0.58
CA GLY A 116 4.61 17.03 0.01
C GLY A 116 4.98 17.33 1.47
N LYS A 117 5.60 16.35 2.16
CA LYS A 117 6.08 16.49 3.54
C LYS A 117 7.61 16.55 3.65
N GLY A 118 8.34 16.46 2.54
CA GLY A 118 9.80 16.43 2.51
C GLY A 118 10.38 15.25 3.28
N ILE A 119 9.80 14.05 3.12
CA ILE A 119 10.24 12.81 3.75
C ILE A 119 11.06 12.01 2.73
N GLU A 120 12.27 11.65 3.12
CA GLU A 120 13.14 10.80 2.32
C GLU A 120 12.84 9.31 2.55
N ALA A 121 13.18 8.47 1.57
CA ALA A 121 13.07 7.02 1.70
C ALA A 121 13.92 6.51 2.88
N GLY A 122 13.39 5.56 3.64
CA GLY A 122 14.06 5.01 4.81
C GLY A 122 13.86 5.79 6.10
N PHE A 123 13.11 6.90 6.07
CA PHE A 123 12.81 7.66 7.29
C PHE A 123 11.94 6.82 8.25
N ASN A 124 12.35 6.81 9.51
CA ASN A 124 11.60 6.24 10.62
C ASN A 124 11.35 7.33 11.66
N GLY A 125 10.08 7.62 11.95
CA GLY A 125 9.76 8.68 12.92
C GLY A 125 8.39 9.28 12.69
N VAL A 126 8.12 10.36 13.41
CA VAL A 126 6.85 11.10 13.31
C VAL A 126 7.13 12.48 12.74
N LYS A 127 6.37 12.85 11.73
CA LYS A 127 6.33 14.21 11.21
C LYS A 127 4.89 14.66 11.09
N ASP A 128 4.57 15.80 11.67
CA ASP A 128 3.21 16.30 11.84
C ASP A 128 2.31 15.26 12.54
N ASN A 129 1.29 14.79 11.86
CA ASN A 129 0.36 13.75 12.32
C ASN A 129 0.58 12.38 11.67
N VAL A 130 1.72 12.17 10.99
CA VAL A 130 2.03 10.93 10.29
C VAL A 130 3.23 10.24 10.95
N CYS A 131 3.05 8.96 11.28
CA CYS A 131 4.10 8.09 11.75
C CYS A 131 4.60 7.25 10.57
N TYR A 132 5.90 7.30 10.30
CA TYR A 132 6.57 6.54 9.25
C TYR A 132 7.32 5.38 9.88
N ILE A 133 7.09 4.20 9.38
CA ILE A 133 7.79 2.98 9.77
C ILE A 133 8.33 2.35 8.49
N HIS A 134 9.64 2.40 8.33
CA HIS A 134 10.32 1.77 7.21
C HIS A 134 10.99 0.49 7.70
N SER A 135 10.73 -0.61 7.04
CA SER A 135 11.35 -1.90 7.32
C SER A 135 11.78 -2.59 6.01
N THR A 136 12.79 -3.43 6.11
CA THR A 136 13.37 -4.17 5.01
C THR A 136 13.53 -5.63 5.38
N TYR A 137 13.92 -6.47 4.42
CA TYR A 137 14.26 -7.87 4.72
C TYR A 137 15.40 -8.02 5.74
N LEU A 138 16.25 -6.98 5.89
CA LEU A 138 17.37 -6.99 6.85
C LEU A 138 16.88 -6.97 8.29
N ASP A 139 15.72 -6.37 8.55
CA ASP A 139 15.12 -6.29 9.89
C ASP A 139 14.54 -7.64 10.34
N ASN A 140 14.38 -8.58 9.43
CA ASN A 140 13.86 -9.93 9.70
C ASN A 140 14.76 -11.04 9.14
N LYS A 141 16.03 -10.75 8.89
CA LYS A 141 16.96 -11.64 8.20
C LYS A 141 17.09 -13.01 8.86
N GLU A 142 17.03 -13.06 10.19
CA GLU A 142 17.18 -14.29 10.97
C GLU A 142 16.05 -15.30 10.74
N ASN A 143 14.90 -14.84 10.27
CA ASN A 143 13.74 -15.69 9.98
C ASN A 143 13.61 -16.05 8.49
N LEU A 144 14.58 -15.67 7.66
CA LEU A 144 14.57 -15.92 6.22
C LEU A 144 15.40 -17.15 5.88
N SER A 145 14.93 -17.94 4.90
CA SER A 145 15.64 -19.13 4.45
C SER A 145 16.93 -18.76 3.68
N GLU A 146 17.94 -19.62 3.76
CA GLU A 146 19.19 -19.44 3.00
C GLU A 146 18.91 -19.28 1.50
N SER A 147 18.03 -20.11 0.93
CA SER A 147 17.66 -20.02 -0.48
C SER A 147 16.98 -18.69 -0.87
N PHE A 148 16.30 -18.03 0.06
CA PHE A 148 15.77 -16.69 -0.15
C PHE A 148 16.92 -15.66 -0.16
N LEU A 149 17.85 -15.75 0.79
CA LEU A 149 18.98 -14.83 0.88
C LEU A 149 19.93 -14.95 -0.33
N GLU A 150 20.15 -16.15 -0.84
CA GLU A 150 20.89 -16.37 -2.11
C GLU A 150 20.21 -15.66 -3.30
N ARG A 151 18.88 -15.76 -3.40
CA ARG A 151 18.12 -15.03 -4.44
C ARG A 151 18.21 -13.53 -4.28
N VAL A 152 18.20 -13.03 -3.04
CA VAL A 152 18.37 -11.59 -2.75
C VAL A 152 19.73 -11.11 -3.25
N GLU A 153 20.81 -11.84 -2.96
CA GLU A 153 22.16 -11.48 -3.43
C GLU A 153 22.27 -11.55 -4.96
N ALA A 154 21.64 -12.54 -5.60
CA ALA A 154 21.57 -12.61 -7.05
C ALA A 154 20.84 -11.39 -7.66
N ILE A 155 19.70 -10.96 -7.08
CA ILE A 155 18.98 -9.77 -7.51
C ILE A 155 19.85 -8.52 -7.33
N LYS A 156 20.49 -8.38 -6.18
CA LYS A 156 21.37 -7.25 -5.87
C LYS A 156 22.51 -7.10 -6.87
N HIS A 157 23.09 -8.22 -7.27
CA HIS A 157 24.19 -8.23 -8.24
C HIS A 157 23.72 -7.94 -9.68
N ASN A 158 22.59 -8.53 -10.08
CA ASN A 158 22.11 -8.46 -11.46
C ASN A 158 21.25 -7.25 -11.78
N ASN A 159 20.49 -6.74 -10.80
CA ASN A 159 19.59 -5.60 -10.97
C ASN A 159 19.45 -4.83 -9.65
N TYR A 160 20.37 -3.89 -9.42
CA TYR A 160 20.38 -3.10 -8.21
C TYR A 160 19.12 -2.22 -8.04
N LYS A 161 18.53 -1.71 -9.13
CA LYS A 161 17.27 -0.93 -9.05
C LYS A 161 16.15 -1.78 -8.47
N LYS A 162 15.99 -2.99 -8.96
CA LYS A 162 15.01 -3.95 -8.44
C LYS A 162 15.29 -4.34 -6.99
N TYR A 163 16.55 -4.54 -6.63
CA TYR A 163 16.96 -4.79 -5.26
C TYR A 163 16.58 -3.62 -4.34
N ALA A 164 16.93 -2.40 -4.73
CA ALA A 164 16.63 -1.20 -3.96
C ALA A 164 15.11 -1.01 -3.75
N GLN A 165 14.31 -1.21 -4.79
CA GLN A 165 12.85 -1.12 -4.68
C GLN A 165 12.25 -2.25 -3.85
N LYS A 166 12.45 -3.50 -4.27
CA LYS A 166 11.70 -4.65 -3.74
C LYS A 166 12.19 -5.14 -2.38
N LEU A 167 13.49 -4.95 -2.09
CA LEU A 167 14.12 -5.49 -0.88
C LEU A 167 14.48 -4.39 0.12
N LEU A 168 14.77 -3.17 -0.34
CA LEU A 168 15.09 -2.04 0.51
C LEU A 168 13.98 -0.98 0.60
N GLY A 169 12.84 -1.19 -0.06
CA GLY A 169 11.68 -0.30 0.04
C GLY A 169 11.93 1.11 -0.48
N GLN A 170 12.70 1.25 -1.57
CA GLN A 170 12.93 2.54 -2.21
C GLN A 170 11.87 2.84 -3.28
N TRP A 171 11.46 4.12 -3.38
CA TRP A 171 10.63 4.60 -4.45
C TRP A 171 11.42 4.72 -5.76
N LEU A 172 10.80 4.36 -6.87
CA LEU A 172 11.40 4.50 -8.20
C LEU A 172 10.99 5.83 -8.84
N ASP A 173 11.95 6.48 -9.52
CA ASP A 173 11.65 7.70 -10.28
C ASP A 173 10.75 7.40 -11.49
N ARG A 174 10.87 6.22 -12.09
CA ARG A 174 10.11 5.78 -13.26
C ARG A 174 9.90 4.25 -13.25
N ALA A 175 8.82 3.81 -13.88
CA ALA A 175 8.57 2.39 -14.09
C ALA A 175 9.68 1.72 -14.92
N GLU A 176 9.97 0.44 -14.67
CA GLU A 176 10.84 -0.35 -15.52
C GLU A 176 10.19 -0.56 -16.90
N GLY A 177 10.99 -0.51 -17.97
CA GLY A 177 10.53 -0.79 -19.33
C GLY A 177 9.93 0.39 -20.08
N VAL A 178 10.12 1.63 -19.61
CA VAL A 178 9.76 2.82 -20.40
C VAL A 178 10.57 2.88 -21.69
N VAL A 179 9.89 3.03 -22.81
CA VAL A 179 10.52 3.08 -24.15
C VAL A 179 11.41 4.32 -24.31
N PHE A 180 11.01 5.43 -23.69
CA PHE A 180 11.78 6.68 -23.71
C PHE A 180 12.29 6.98 -22.30
N GLU A 181 13.59 6.76 -22.08
CA GLU A 181 14.21 7.00 -20.76
C GLU A 181 14.50 8.48 -20.49
N SER A 182 14.73 9.26 -21.59
CA SER A 182 15.08 10.67 -21.50
C SER A 182 14.14 11.49 -22.36
N TRP A 183 13.23 12.22 -21.71
CA TRP A 183 12.35 13.18 -22.36
C TRP A 183 12.13 14.37 -21.44
N SER A 184 11.81 15.51 -22.04
CA SER A 184 11.44 16.71 -21.31
C SER A 184 10.25 17.38 -21.97
N ILE A 185 9.46 18.08 -21.17
CA ILE A 185 8.40 18.93 -21.68
C ILE A 185 9.01 20.30 -21.97
N GLY A 186 8.78 20.83 -23.17
CA GLY A 186 9.28 22.14 -23.57
C GLY A 186 8.42 22.73 -24.66
N GLU A 187 8.60 24.05 -24.88
CA GLU A 187 8.01 24.75 -26.04
C GLU A 187 8.83 24.44 -27.29
N PHE A 188 8.17 24.25 -28.40
CA PHE A 188 8.80 24.11 -29.73
C PHE A 188 7.97 24.82 -30.78
N ASN A 189 8.61 25.26 -31.86
CA ASN A 189 7.92 25.85 -33.00
C ASN A 189 7.51 24.75 -33.99
N PRO A 190 6.23 24.47 -34.19
CA PRO A 190 5.78 23.41 -35.09
C PRO A 190 6.04 23.71 -36.56
N ASP A 191 6.19 24.99 -36.94
CA ASP A 191 6.37 25.41 -38.35
C ASP A 191 7.73 24.98 -38.91
N ASP A 192 8.71 24.75 -38.03
CA ASP A 192 10.07 24.30 -38.38
C ASP A 192 10.21 22.78 -38.48
N LEU A 193 9.14 22.02 -38.25
CA LEU A 193 9.18 20.58 -38.16
C LEU A 193 8.35 19.88 -39.25
N GLN A 194 8.89 18.81 -39.79
CA GLN A 194 8.12 17.88 -40.62
C GLN A 194 7.13 17.12 -39.76
N THR A 195 5.85 17.31 -40.04
CA THR A 195 4.77 16.66 -39.30
C THR A 195 4.33 15.36 -39.98
N SER A 196 4.05 14.34 -39.18
CA SER A 196 3.36 13.13 -39.59
C SER A 196 2.25 12.80 -38.61
N CYS A 197 1.13 12.31 -39.12
CA CYS A 197 -0.04 11.94 -38.31
C CYS A 197 -0.21 10.43 -38.32
N GLY A 198 -0.41 9.84 -37.13
CA GLY A 198 -0.86 8.46 -36.96
C GLY A 198 -2.23 8.45 -36.29
N MET A 199 -3.10 7.53 -36.71
CA MET A 199 -4.40 7.30 -36.09
C MET A 199 -4.47 5.88 -35.62
N ASP A 200 -4.75 5.70 -34.31
CA ASP A 200 -5.05 4.42 -33.70
C ASP A 200 -6.56 4.33 -33.47
N PHE A 201 -7.20 3.29 -33.97
CA PHE A 201 -8.64 3.13 -33.83
C PHE A 201 -9.04 2.42 -32.55
N GLY A 202 -8.10 2.03 -31.71
CA GLY A 202 -8.30 1.35 -30.43
C GLY A 202 -9.31 0.20 -30.49
N PHE A 203 -8.93 -0.98 -30.10
CA PHE A 203 -9.85 -2.13 -30.01
C PHE A 203 -10.24 -2.35 -28.54
#